data_eaef954f816094b86297f59bb2bbd31e
#
_entry.id   eaef954f816094b86297f59bb2bbd31e
#
_cell.length_a   1.000
_cell.length_b   1.000
_cell.length_c   1.000
_cell.angle_alpha   90.00
_cell.angle_beta   90.00
_cell.angle_gamma   90.00
#
_symmetry.space_group_name_H-M   'P 1'
#
loop_
_entity.id
_entity.type
_entity.pdbx_description
1 polymer ?
#
loop_
_entity_poly.entity_id
_entity_poly.type
_entity_poly.pdbx_seq_one_letter_code
_entity_poly.pdbx_strand_id
1 'polypeptide(L)'
;MSPTFVKVKTIMDETASSTTYFAAAQQPNTSFTMAQTSFASTHNGGGAVITATTAGSSDGGKTVTLTGTDLNGLAQTEIITLPASATDTAGTKYFLTVTAAEMSAQPAGNVSLGFNASRGMGMFGGRTALKGFTCCSGGTAGDVKFHSTSSLTTSSTPFMQYRTIGTADTETHFNIPVPGVLCEDGLTVTYTLDIIDQMNVLYNG
;
A
#
# COMPACT_ATOMS: atom_id res chain seq x y z
N MET A 1 33.19 -5.44 6.35
CA MET A 1 31.75 -5.64 5.99
C MET A 1 30.91 -4.91 7.01
N SER A 2 30.11 -3.95 6.60
CA SER A 2 29.15 -3.32 7.51
C SER A 2 28.10 -4.35 7.92
N PRO A 3 27.74 -4.49 9.19
CA PRO A 3 26.72 -5.44 9.59
C PRO A 3 25.38 -5.05 8.90
N THR A 4 24.87 -5.93 8.10
CA THR A 4 23.57 -5.75 7.46
C THR A 4 22.49 -6.07 8.50
N PHE A 5 21.92 -5.05 9.10
CA PHE A 5 20.86 -5.24 10.09
C PHE A 5 19.58 -5.72 9.43
N VAL A 6 18.95 -6.71 10.03
CA VAL A 6 17.59 -7.10 9.65
C VAL A 6 16.63 -6.01 10.14
N LYS A 7 15.82 -5.51 9.22
CA LYS A 7 14.74 -4.58 9.50
C LYS A 7 13.43 -5.37 9.60
N VAL A 8 12.50 -4.85 10.37
CA VAL A 8 11.17 -5.43 10.53
C VAL A 8 10.14 -4.37 10.19
N LYS A 9 9.17 -4.73 9.38
CA LYS A 9 7.92 -3.98 9.22
C LYS A 9 6.75 -4.86 9.60
N THR A 10 5.82 -4.29 10.35
CA THR A 10 4.60 -4.96 10.79
C THR A 10 3.45 -4.53 9.91
N ILE A 11 2.68 -5.48 9.42
CA ILE A 11 1.37 -5.28 8.79
C ILE A 11 0.35 -5.75 9.83
N MET A 12 -0.64 -4.93 10.12
CA MET A 12 -1.79 -5.33 10.92
C MET A 12 -2.99 -5.49 9.99
N ASP A 13 -3.91 -6.38 10.34
CA ASP A 13 -5.17 -6.48 9.60
C ASP A 13 -5.92 -5.15 9.72
N GLU A 14 -6.04 -4.51 8.61
CA GLU A 14 -6.76 -3.28 8.49
C GLU A 14 -8.17 -3.58 8.03
N THR A 15 -9.04 -3.40 8.92
CA THR A 15 -10.49 -3.58 8.79
C THR A 15 -11.09 -2.74 7.71
N ALA A 16 -10.60 -2.26 6.76
CA ALA A 16 -11.29 -1.65 5.63
C ALA A 16 -10.38 -0.76 4.77
N SER A 17 -10.45 -0.99 3.50
CA SER A 17 -10.21 0.06 2.51
C SER A 17 -10.93 1.33 2.92
N SER A 18 -10.23 2.42 3.05
CA SER A 18 -10.82 3.71 3.33
C SER A 18 -10.68 4.63 2.12
N THR A 19 -11.78 4.89 1.44
CA THR A 19 -11.81 5.81 0.30
C THR A 19 -11.64 7.28 0.70
N THR A 20 -11.66 7.58 2.00
CA THR A 20 -11.62 8.95 2.54
C THR A 20 -10.47 9.17 3.53
N TYR A 21 -9.53 8.23 3.64
CA TYR A 21 -8.50 8.25 4.66
C TYR A 21 -7.64 9.52 4.63
N PHE A 22 -7.13 9.90 3.46
CA PHE A 22 -6.28 11.08 3.31
C PHE A 22 -7.08 12.36 3.12
N ALA A 23 -8.19 12.29 2.38
CA ALA A 23 -9.06 13.44 2.18
C ALA A 23 -10.52 12.99 2.08
N ALA A 24 -11.38 13.59 2.90
CA ALA A 24 -12.82 13.41 2.81
C ALA A 24 -13.36 13.91 1.47
N ALA A 25 -14.53 13.45 1.08
CA ALA A 25 -15.20 13.84 -0.15
C ALA A 25 -15.40 15.35 -0.23
N GLN A 26 -14.78 16.00 -1.20
CA GLN A 26 -14.76 17.46 -1.38
C GLN A 26 -14.65 17.86 -2.85
N GLN A 27 -14.90 19.13 -3.14
CA GLN A 27 -14.73 19.73 -4.47
C GLN A 27 -13.65 20.81 -4.42
N PRO A 28 -12.36 20.45 -4.37
CA PRO A 28 -11.31 21.44 -4.26
C PRO A 28 -11.17 22.25 -5.56
N ASN A 29 -10.98 23.57 -5.44
CA ASN A 29 -10.62 24.39 -6.61
C ASN A 29 -9.25 24.03 -7.14
N THR A 30 -8.31 23.79 -6.25
CA THR A 30 -6.93 23.37 -6.53
C THR A 30 -6.48 22.33 -5.53
N SER A 31 -6.30 22.69 -4.25
CA SER A 31 -5.71 21.82 -3.24
C SER A 31 -6.77 21.14 -2.38
N PHE A 32 -6.53 19.88 -2.05
CA PHE A 32 -7.34 19.14 -1.07
C PHE A 32 -7.04 19.60 0.35
N THR A 33 -8.10 19.63 1.18
CA THR A 33 -7.91 19.65 2.63
C THR A 33 -7.61 18.22 3.08
N MET A 34 -6.39 17.99 3.55
CA MET A 34 -5.96 16.67 3.98
C MET A 34 -6.46 16.37 5.40
N ALA A 35 -7.10 15.22 5.58
CA ALA A 35 -7.50 14.72 6.89
C ALA A 35 -6.33 14.00 7.59
N GLN A 36 -5.53 13.26 6.80
CA GLN A 36 -4.33 12.57 7.24
C GLN A 36 -3.22 12.79 6.22
N THR A 37 -1.97 12.79 6.68
CA THR A 37 -0.79 12.94 5.81
C THR A 37 0.18 11.76 5.88
N SER A 38 -0.08 10.82 6.78
CA SER A 38 0.69 9.58 6.93
C SER A 38 -0.26 8.44 7.27
N PHE A 39 0.15 7.23 6.97
CA PHE A 39 -0.51 6.07 7.55
C PHE A 39 -0.24 6.07 9.05
N ALA A 40 -1.26 6.31 9.87
CA ALA A 40 -1.18 6.25 11.31
C ALA A 40 -0.74 4.85 11.79
N SER A 41 -0.82 4.60 13.07
CA SER A 41 -0.45 3.34 13.73
C SER A 41 -1.00 2.06 13.10
N THR A 42 -1.96 2.17 12.22
CA THR A 42 -2.66 1.07 11.56
C THR A 42 -1.83 0.39 10.45
N HIS A 43 -0.92 1.09 9.79
CA HIS A 43 -0.07 0.52 8.73
C HIS A 43 1.39 0.32 9.13
N ASN A 44 1.72 0.54 10.38
CA ASN A 44 3.01 0.28 11.06
C ASN A 44 4.26 0.27 10.15
N GLY A 45 4.37 1.27 9.26
CA GLY A 45 5.54 1.48 8.44
C GLY A 45 5.49 0.89 7.02
N GLY A 46 4.41 0.23 6.62
CA GLY A 46 4.14 -0.08 5.22
C GLY A 46 3.56 1.12 4.48
N GLY A 47 3.75 1.20 3.17
CA GLY A 47 3.08 2.16 2.31
C GLY A 47 1.94 1.52 1.51
N ALA A 48 1.01 2.32 1.03
CA ALA A 48 -0.07 1.84 0.17
C ALA A 48 -0.17 2.66 -1.12
N VAL A 49 -0.85 2.08 -2.10
CA VAL A 49 -1.24 2.77 -3.33
C VAL A 49 -2.46 3.63 -3.03
N ILE A 50 -2.40 4.89 -3.44
CA ILE A 50 -3.48 5.84 -3.21
C ILE A 50 -4.57 5.66 -4.27
N THR A 51 -5.82 5.73 -3.83
CA THR A 51 -7.00 5.64 -4.67
C THR A 51 -7.75 6.97 -4.62
N ALA A 52 -8.07 7.50 -5.78
CA ALA A 52 -8.97 8.64 -5.94
C ALA A 52 -10.36 8.12 -6.30
N THR A 53 -11.36 8.47 -5.51
CA THR A 53 -12.76 8.10 -5.72
C THR A 53 -13.54 9.34 -6.13
N THR A 54 -14.18 9.31 -7.31
CA THR A 54 -15.05 10.40 -7.78
C THR A 54 -16.51 10.01 -7.71
N ALA A 55 -17.37 10.95 -7.27
CA ALA A 55 -18.82 10.81 -7.31
C ALA A 55 -19.43 11.31 -8.62
N GLY A 56 -18.67 11.99 -9.47
CA GLY A 56 -19.14 12.65 -10.70
C GLY A 56 -18.73 11.92 -11.97
N SER A 57 -19.64 11.82 -12.93
CA SER A 57 -19.34 11.30 -14.27
C SER A 57 -18.68 12.34 -15.19
N SER A 58 -18.67 13.62 -14.80
CA SER A 58 -18.12 14.73 -15.58
C SER A 58 -16.67 15.08 -15.23
N ASP A 59 -16.01 14.25 -14.43
CA ASP A 59 -14.64 14.49 -13.96
C ASP A 59 -13.58 13.74 -14.78
N GLY A 60 -14.00 12.99 -15.78
CA GLY A 60 -13.09 12.26 -16.67
C GLY A 60 -12.03 13.12 -17.31
N GLY A 61 -10.79 12.65 -17.22
CA GLY A 61 -9.60 13.34 -17.74
C GLY A 61 -9.01 14.42 -16.82
N LYS A 62 -9.70 14.86 -15.77
CA LYS A 62 -9.09 15.68 -14.72
C LYS A 62 -8.08 14.82 -13.94
N THR A 63 -7.06 15.47 -13.38
CA THR A 63 -6.01 14.75 -12.67
C THR A 63 -5.89 15.22 -11.22
N VAL A 64 -5.49 14.27 -10.37
CA VAL A 64 -5.03 14.55 -9.02
C VAL A 64 -3.52 14.35 -8.99
N THR A 65 -2.76 15.37 -8.64
CA THR A 65 -1.32 15.28 -8.38
C THR A 65 -1.11 15.06 -6.89
N LEU A 66 -0.55 13.92 -6.54
CA LEU A 66 -0.17 13.56 -5.17
C LEU A 66 1.28 13.94 -4.92
N THR A 67 1.57 14.47 -3.75
CA THR A 67 2.93 14.75 -3.25
C THR A 67 3.10 14.09 -1.89
N GLY A 68 4.22 13.41 -1.69
CA GLY A 68 4.51 12.72 -0.44
C GLY A 68 5.88 12.05 -0.46
N THR A 69 6.01 10.93 0.23
CA THR A 69 7.25 10.15 0.26
C THR A 69 7.01 8.71 -0.20
N ASP A 70 8.02 8.14 -0.82
CA ASP A 70 8.08 6.73 -1.17
C ASP A 70 8.34 5.83 0.05
N LEU A 71 8.50 4.53 -0.18
CA LEU A 71 8.75 3.51 0.86
C LEU A 71 10.10 3.69 1.59
N ASN A 72 11.00 4.51 1.06
CA ASN A 72 12.31 4.83 1.62
C ASN A 72 12.33 6.21 2.30
N GLY A 73 11.21 6.93 2.29
CA GLY A 73 11.11 8.28 2.82
C GLY A 73 11.61 9.38 1.87
N LEU A 74 11.89 9.05 0.60
CA LEU A 74 12.30 10.02 -0.41
C LEU A 74 11.10 10.71 -1.02
N ALA A 75 11.26 11.96 -1.44
CA ALA A 75 10.18 12.73 -2.06
C ALA A 75 9.65 12.01 -3.31
N GLN A 76 8.33 11.90 -3.42
CA GLN A 76 7.63 11.25 -4.50
C GLN A 76 6.40 12.04 -4.92
N THR A 77 6.13 12.03 -6.23
CA THR A 77 4.90 12.55 -6.81
C THR A 77 4.27 11.52 -7.73
N GLU A 78 2.94 11.57 -7.85
CA GLU A 78 2.18 10.76 -8.78
C GLU A 78 0.97 11.55 -9.31
N ILE A 79 0.60 11.30 -10.56
CA ILE A 79 -0.59 11.87 -11.17
C ILE A 79 -1.60 10.74 -11.42
N ILE A 80 -2.78 10.87 -10.82
CA ILE A 80 -3.90 9.96 -11.03
C ILE A 80 -4.91 10.65 -11.94
N THR A 81 -5.24 10.04 -13.08
CA THR A 81 -6.30 10.55 -13.98
C THR A 81 -7.64 10.01 -13.54
N LEU A 82 -8.60 10.89 -13.29
CA LEU A 82 -9.94 10.50 -12.87
C LEU A 82 -10.71 9.87 -14.04
N PRO A 83 -11.50 8.83 -13.78
CA PRO A 83 -12.34 8.19 -14.78
C PRO A 83 -13.56 9.05 -15.11
N ALA A 84 -14.19 8.80 -16.26
CA ALA A 84 -15.44 9.44 -16.68
C ALA A 84 -16.69 8.82 -16.03
N SER A 85 -16.54 8.09 -14.95
CA SER A 85 -17.63 7.42 -14.22
C SER A 85 -17.41 7.56 -12.71
N ALA A 86 -18.49 7.51 -11.93
CA ALA A 86 -18.41 7.51 -10.47
C ALA A 86 -17.80 6.19 -9.97
N THR A 87 -16.47 6.15 -9.92
CA THR A 87 -15.71 4.96 -9.50
C THR A 87 -14.33 5.35 -8.95
N ASP A 88 -13.63 4.36 -8.45
CA ASP A 88 -12.25 4.54 -7.95
C ASP A 88 -11.24 4.37 -9.08
N THR A 89 -10.18 5.16 -9.01
CA THR A 89 -8.95 4.97 -9.79
C THR A 89 -7.77 4.95 -8.85
N ALA A 90 -6.97 3.90 -8.95
CA ALA A 90 -5.75 3.80 -8.18
C ALA A 90 -4.56 4.35 -8.96
N GLY A 91 -3.63 4.92 -8.20
CA GLY A 91 -2.27 5.12 -8.67
C GLY A 91 -1.52 3.78 -8.84
N THR A 92 -0.25 3.87 -9.08
CA THR A 92 0.66 2.72 -9.25
C THR A 92 1.79 2.71 -8.23
N LYS A 93 2.09 3.87 -7.63
CA LYS A 93 3.18 4.04 -6.67
C LYS A 93 2.71 3.80 -5.24
N TYR A 94 3.56 3.18 -4.45
CA TYR A 94 3.34 3.06 -3.01
C TYR A 94 3.83 4.31 -2.29
N PHE A 95 2.96 4.94 -1.53
CA PHE A 95 3.28 6.09 -0.68
C PHE A 95 3.37 5.68 0.78
N LEU A 96 4.40 6.16 1.47
CA LEU A 96 4.50 6.10 2.92
C LEU A 96 3.77 7.29 3.58
N THR A 97 3.84 8.46 2.94
CA THR A 97 3.11 9.66 3.33
C THR A 97 2.48 10.32 2.11
N VAL A 98 1.36 11.03 2.28
CA VAL A 98 0.77 11.93 1.28
C VAL A 98 0.60 13.29 1.93
N THR A 99 1.52 14.20 1.67
CA THR A 99 1.56 15.51 2.34
C THR A 99 0.68 16.56 1.67
N ALA A 100 0.43 16.40 0.37
CA ALA A 100 -0.45 17.29 -0.39
C ALA A 100 -1.09 16.55 -1.58
N ALA A 101 -2.23 17.04 -2.00
CA ALA A 101 -2.90 16.62 -3.22
C ALA A 101 -3.54 17.83 -3.91
N GLU A 102 -3.41 17.90 -5.24
CA GLU A 102 -3.91 19.01 -6.05
C GLU A 102 -4.69 18.52 -7.27
N MET A 103 -5.79 19.20 -7.56
CA MET A 103 -6.58 18.96 -8.77
C MET A 103 -6.07 19.82 -9.92
N SER A 104 -6.09 19.29 -11.13
CA SER A 104 -5.82 20.06 -12.36
C SER A 104 -6.92 21.08 -12.68
N ALA A 105 -8.15 20.82 -12.24
CA ALA A 105 -9.30 21.71 -12.35
C ALA A 105 -10.36 21.31 -11.31
N GLN A 106 -11.23 22.24 -10.91
CA GLN A 106 -12.31 21.95 -9.98
C GLN A 106 -13.18 20.79 -10.50
N PRO A 107 -13.40 19.73 -9.69
CA PRO A 107 -14.27 18.64 -10.07
C PRO A 107 -15.74 19.06 -10.07
N ALA A 108 -16.56 18.42 -10.91
CA ALA A 108 -18.01 18.62 -10.92
C ALA A 108 -18.69 17.90 -9.78
N GLY A 109 -18.15 16.75 -9.37
CA GLY A 109 -18.58 15.98 -8.22
C GLY A 109 -17.55 16.00 -7.09
N ASN A 110 -17.92 15.40 -5.97
CA ASN A 110 -16.97 15.23 -4.88
C ASN A 110 -15.88 14.22 -5.26
N VAL A 111 -14.65 14.52 -4.86
CA VAL A 111 -13.52 13.60 -4.97
C VAL A 111 -12.97 13.36 -3.57
N SER A 112 -12.68 12.11 -3.24
CA SER A 112 -12.02 11.72 -2.00
C SER A 112 -10.72 10.96 -2.30
N LEU A 113 -9.81 10.95 -1.33
CA LEU A 113 -8.53 10.26 -1.41
C LEU A 113 -8.38 9.27 -0.27
N GLY A 114 -8.08 8.05 -0.63
CA GLY A 114 -7.90 6.97 0.33
C GLY A 114 -6.98 5.89 -0.22
N PHE A 115 -7.17 4.67 0.24
CA PHE A 115 -6.44 3.50 -0.23
C PHE A 115 -7.34 2.27 -0.22
N ASN A 116 -6.89 1.24 -0.92
CA ASN A 116 -7.56 -0.05 -0.96
C ASN A 116 -6.58 -1.14 -0.51
N ALA A 117 -6.85 -1.77 0.62
CA ALA A 117 -5.99 -2.79 1.23
C ALA A 117 -5.78 -4.01 0.32
N SER A 118 -6.74 -4.36 -0.54
CA SER A 118 -6.59 -5.47 -1.51
C SER A 118 -5.49 -5.24 -2.55
N ARG A 119 -4.95 -4.02 -2.65
CA ARG A 119 -3.83 -3.70 -3.54
C ARG A 119 -2.46 -3.96 -2.92
N GLY A 120 -2.46 -4.47 -1.69
CA GLY A 120 -1.25 -4.82 -0.98
C GLY A 120 -0.51 -3.63 -0.36
N MET A 121 0.56 -3.95 0.32
CA MET A 121 1.41 -3.02 1.04
C MET A 121 2.85 -3.07 0.56
N GLY A 122 3.42 -1.90 0.33
CA GLY A 122 4.84 -1.75 0.03
C GLY A 122 5.67 -1.80 1.31
N MET A 123 6.67 -2.68 1.35
CA MET A 123 7.58 -2.82 2.48
C MET A 123 8.84 -2.01 2.29
N PHE A 124 9.43 -2.06 1.12
CA PHE A 124 10.67 -1.38 0.79
C PHE A 124 10.76 -1.08 -0.70
N GLY A 125 11.26 0.10 -1.06
CA GLY A 125 11.49 0.50 -2.45
C GLY A 125 12.97 0.37 -2.82
N GLY A 126 13.28 -0.50 -3.74
CA GLY A 126 14.63 -0.76 -4.19
C GLY A 126 15.15 -2.14 -3.78
N ARG A 127 16.39 -2.41 -4.11
CA ARG A 127 17.00 -3.73 -3.90
C ARG A 127 17.07 -4.11 -2.44
N THR A 128 16.49 -5.25 -2.08
CA THR A 128 16.44 -5.79 -0.72
C THR A 128 16.46 -7.32 -0.72
N ALA A 129 16.53 -7.94 0.44
CA ALA A 129 16.38 -9.37 0.58
C ALA A 129 15.36 -9.71 1.68
N LEU A 130 14.33 -10.49 1.32
CA LEU A 130 13.41 -11.06 2.30
C LEU A 130 14.15 -12.10 3.15
N LYS A 131 14.08 -11.97 4.47
CA LYS A 131 14.73 -12.87 5.43
C LYS A 131 13.76 -13.83 6.10
N GLY A 132 12.49 -13.50 6.08
CA GLY A 132 11.44 -14.29 6.68
C GLY A 132 10.23 -13.45 7.04
N PHE A 133 9.28 -14.09 7.65
CA PHE A 133 8.11 -13.41 8.21
C PHE A 133 7.53 -14.22 9.38
N THR A 134 6.78 -13.54 10.23
CA THR A 134 5.87 -14.17 11.18
C THR A 134 4.46 -13.72 10.80
N CYS A 135 3.49 -14.62 10.88
CA CYS A 135 2.12 -14.33 10.51
C CYS A 135 1.19 -14.91 11.57
N CYS A 136 0.30 -14.08 12.11
CA CYS A 136 -0.85 -14.50 12.90
C CYS A 136 -2.06 -14.53 11.97
N SER A 137 -2.78 -15.65 11.93
CA SER A 137 -3.94 -15.84 11.05
C SER A 137 -5.17 -15.13 11.60
N GLY A 138 -5.91 -14.43 10.74
CA GLY A 138 -7.16 -13.75 11.07
C GLY A 138 -8.42 -14.60 11.04
N GLY A 139 -8.29 -15.93 10.94
CA GLY A 139 -9.43 -16.85 10.96
C GLY A 139 -10.01 -17.20 9.60
N THR A 140 -9.58 -16.55 8.53
CA THR A 140 -9.96 -16.88 7.15
C THR A 140 -8.77 -17.47 6.41
N ALA A 141 -8.96 -18.59 5.71
CA ALA A 141 -7.91 -19.15 4.87
C ALA A 141 -7.73 -18.33 3.60
N GLY A 142 -6.50 -17.96 3.30
CA GLY A 142 -6.19 -17.18 2.11
C GLY A 142 -4.71 -17.11 1.83
N ASP A 143 -4.35 -16.44 0.75
CA ASP A 143 -2.98 -16.40 0.27
C ASP A 143 -2.34 -15.04 0.60
N VAL A 144 -1.17 -15.10 1.24
CA VAL A 144 -0.24 -13.97 1.36
C VAL A 144 0.84 -14.14 0.30
N LYS A 145 1.04 -13.13 -0.53
CA LYS A 145 1.94 -13.19 -1.68
C LYS A 145 3.00 -12.11 -1.57
N PHE A 146 4.24 -12.49 -1.82
CA PHE A 146 5.39 -11.59 -1.82
C PHE A 146 5.85 -11.34 -3.25
N HIS A 147 6.07 -10.05 -3.58
CA HIS A 147 6.45 -9.62 -4.91
C HIS A 147 7.74 -8.79 -4.86
N SER A 148 8.59 -8.96 -5.87
CA SER A 148 9.77 -8.13 -6.08
C SER A 148 9.39 -6.93 -6.95
N THR A 149 8.77 -5.91 -6.32
CA THR A 149 8.37 -4.66 -6.98
C THR A 149 8.22 -3.54 -5.97
N SER A 150 8.44 -2.32 -6.41
CA SER A 150 8.19 -1.07 -5.65
C SER A 150 6.95 -0.31 -6.14
N SER A 151 6.24 -0.84 -7.13
CA SER A 151 5.02 -0.25 -7.68
C SER A 151 3.95 -1.30 -7.89
N LEU A 152 2.67 -0.86 -7.86
CA LEU A 152 1.57 -1.74 -8.18
C LEU A 152 1.60 -2.11 -9.66
N THR A 153 1.78 -3.39 -9.95
CA THR A 153 1.61 -3.94 -11.29
C THR A 153 0.56 -5.03 -11.23
N THR A 154 -0.45 -4.96 -12.08
CA THR A 154 -1.55 -5.94 -12.15
C THR A 154 -1.08 -7.33 -12.56
N SER A 155 0.16 -7.46 -13.02
CA SER A 155 0.73 -8.70 -13.56
C SER A 155 1.99 -9.19 -12.85
N SER A 156 2.37 -8.61 -11.69
CA SER A 156 3.55 -9.10 -10.98
C SER A 156 3.30 -10.50 -10.43
N THR A 157 4.04 -11.47 -10.96
CA THR A 157 4.04 -12.83 -10.41
C THR A 157 4.69 -12.83 -9.03
N PRO A 158 4.04 -13.38 -8.00
CA PRO A 158 4.67 -13.51 -6.70
C PRO A 158 5.86 -14.46 -6.79
N PHE A 159 6.97 -14.11 -6.16
CA PHE A 159 8.11 -15.02 -6.05
C PHE A 159 7.96 -16.02 -4.89
N MET A 160 7.07 -15.68 -3.93
CA MET A 160 6.73 -16.55 -2.81
C MET A 160 5.27 -16.36 -2.42
N GLN A 161 4.63 -17.45 -2.05
CA GLN A 161 3.25 -17.47 -1.56
C GLN A 161 3.17 -18.32 -0.30
N TYR A 162 2.43 -17.82 0.68
CA TYR A 162 2.09 -18.54 1.90
C TYR A 162 0.57 -18.57 2.04
N ARG A 163 0.01 -19.74 2.36
CA ARG A 163 -1.42 -19.90 2.61
C ARG A 163 -1.69 -19.99 4.11
N THR A 164 -2.53 -19.09 4.63
CA THR A 164 -3.00 -19.15 6.02
C THR A 164 -3.97 -20.32 6.20
N ILE A 165 -4.00 -20.89 7.40
CA ILE A 165 -4.80 -22.10 7.68
C ILE A 165 -6.26 -21.80 8.04
N GLY A 166 -6.67 -20.55 8.14
CA GLY A 166 -8.05 -20.17 8.45
C GLY A 166 -8.49 -20.42 9.88
N THR A 167 -7.55 -20.64 10.80
CA THR A 167 -7.82 -20.69 12.24
C THR A 167 -7.27 -19.40 12.84
N ALA A 168 -8.14 -18.62 13.51
CA ALA A 168 -7.74 -17.38 14.16
C ALA A 168 -6.63 -17.62 15.19
N ASP A 169 -5.84 -16.57 15.43
CA ASP A 169 -4.75 -16.55 16.42
C ASP A 169 -3.67 -17.64 16.24
N THR A 170 -3.59 -18.22 15.04
CA THR A 170 -2.54 -19.20 14.75
C THR A 170 -1.29 -18.51 14.21
N GLU A 171 -0.20 -18.63 14.95
CA GLU A 171 1.09 -18.08 14.53
C GLU A 171 1.86 -19.03 13.63
N THR A 172 2.44 -18.50 12.60
CA THR A 172 3.39 -19.15 11.71
C THR A 172 4.68 -18.34 11.62
N HIS A 173 5.80 -19.02 11.80
CA HIS A 173 7.13 -18.43 11.67
C HIS A 173 7.83 -19.04 10.46
N PHE A 174 8.27 -18.21 9.53
CA PHE A 174 8.99 -18.65 8.35
C PHE A 174 10.34 -17.94 8.27
N ASN A 175 11.41 -18.70 8.44
CA ASN A 175 12.77 -18.19 8.30
C ASN A 175 13.38 -18.64 6.98
N ILE A 176 13.93 -17.67 6.25
CA ILE A 176 14.63 -17.92 5.00
C ILE A 176 16.13 -17.99 5.29
N PRO A 177 16.80 -19.09 4.94
CA PRO A 177 18.25 -19.21 5.13
C PRO A 177 19.04 -18.06 4.48
N VAL A 178 20.18 -17.72 5.05
CA VAL A 178 21.11 -16.73 4.48
C VAL A 178 21.56 -17.20 3.08
N PRO A 179 21.54 -16.31 2.05
CA PRO A 179 21.40 -14.85 2.09
C PRO A 179 19.98 -14.30 2.11
N GLY A 180 18.95 -15.11 2.07
CA GLY A 180 17.55 -14.68 1.90
C GLY A 180 17.12 -14.73 0.43
N VAL A 181 15.88 -14.31 0.14
CA VAL A 181 15.39 -14.17 -1.23
C VAL A 181 15.58 -12.74 -1.70
N LEU A 182 16.35 -12.57 -2.77
CA LEU A 182 16.65 -11.26 -3.33
C LEU A 182 15.43 -10.68 -4.06
N CYS A 183 15.11 -9.43 -3.76
CA CYS A 183 14.12 -8.60 -4.39
C CYS A 183 14.82 -7.42 -5.05
N GLU A 184 14.91 -7.40 -6.38
CA GLU A 184 15.72 -6.41 -7.10
C GLU A 184 15.06 -5.02 -7.13
N ASP A 185 13.73 -4.95 -7.27
CA ASP A 185 13.01 -3.70 -7.50
C ASP A 185 12.18 -3.24 -6.30
N GLY A 186 12.28 -3.95 -5.18
CA GLY A 186 11.52 -3.66 -3.97
C GLY A 186 10.84 -4.89 -3.40
N LEU A 187 10.16 -4.71 -2.28
CA LEU A 187 9.41 -5.76 -1.60
C LEU A 187 8.01 -5.26 -1.30
N THR A 188 7.02 -5.95 -1.85
CA THR A 188 5.61 -5.71 -1.55
C THR A 188 4.92 -7.00 -1.16
N VAL A 189 3.86 -6.86 -0.36
CA VAL A 189 3.04 -7.96 0.13
C VAL A 189 1.60 -7.70 -0.27
N THR A 190 0.96 -8.68 -0.89
CA THR A 190 -0.48 -8.65 -1.18
C THR A 190 -1.19 -9.77 -0.44
N TYR A 191 -2.37 -9.47 0.08
CA TYR A 191 -3.21 -10.41 0.81
C TYR A 191 -4.68 -10.00 0.68
N THR A 192 -5.58 -10.91 0.98
CA THR A 192 -7.01 -10.60 1.12
C THR A 192 -7.27 -10.16 2.56
N LEU A 193 -8.27 -9.31 2.79
CA LEU A 193 -8.69 -8.93 4.14
C LEU A 193 -9.10 -10.15 4.96
N ASP A 194 -9.00 -10.05 6.27
CA ASP A 194 -9.38 -11.05 7.28
C ASP A 194 -8.55 -12.36 7.26
N ILE A 195 -7.50 -12.45 6.45
CA ILE A 195 -6.64 -13.65 6.45
C ILE A 195 -5.45 -13.56 7.41
N ILE A 196 -5.10 -12.35 7.82
CA ILE A 196 -4.03 -12.09 8.80
C ILE A 196 -4.52 -11.08 9.85
N ASP A 197 -4.22 -11.31 11.12
CA ASP A 197 -4.36 -10.29 12.17
C ASP A 197 -3.11 -9.43 12.23
N GLN A 198 -1.96 -10.06 12.14
CA GLN A 198 -0.67 -9.39 12.14
C GLN A 198 0.36 -10.17 11.33
N MET A 199 1.21 -9.47 10.63
CA MET A 199 2.39 -10.03 9.99
C MET A 199 3.60 -9.15 10.24
N ASN A 200 4.72 -9.74 10.64
CA ASN A 200 6.01 -9.07 10.67
C ASN A 200 6.86 -9.58 9.50
N VAL A 201 7.29 -8.67 8.66
CA VAL A 201 8.15 -8.96 7.50
C VAL A 201 9.58 -8.56 7.85
N LEU A 202 10.50 -9.52 7.77
CA LEU A 202 11.92 -9.35 8.07
C LEU A 202 12.68 -9.20 6.75
N TYR A 203 13.45 -8.15 6.59
CA TYR A 203 14.19 -7.86 5.36
C TYR A 203 15.49 -7.09 5.64
N ASN A 204 16.37 -7.06 4.64
CA ASN A 204 17.55 -6.20 4.61
C ASN A 204 17.36 -5.13 3.53
N GLY A 205 17.63 -3.89 3.85
CA GLY A 205 17.54 -2.79 2.90
C GLY A 205 18.31 -1.57 3.40
#